data_1bc609df2be27677a585aec7edb82e28
#
_entry.id   1bc609df2be27677a585aec7edb82e28
#
_cell.length_a   1.000
_cell.length_b   1.000
_cell.length_c   1.000
_cell.angle_alpha   90.00
_cell.angle_beta   90.00
_cell.angle_gamma   90.00
#
_symmetry.space_group_name_H-M   'P 1'
#
loop_
_entity.id
_entity.type
_entity.pdbx_description
1 polymer ?
#
loop_
_entity_poly.entity_id
_entity_poly.type
_entity_poly.pdbx_seq_one_letter_code
_entity_poly.pdbx_strand_id
1 'polypeptide(L)'
;MAKYIWYSGATDITGIALAEALGLTGTKTRPRNLGAEDITIGWGAKVNENVNLAGTVLNNPNKIRDNRNKLGSLETLRADRHLVATVAPFCPSNRVVRELDTGNMVLPLVGRTSFHQGGKGFWLCLTRQHVDRAIHDGAQYFQTYIDIKDEYRLHIAFGKVIYAVKKVENPTDAGWIAQRKEKVLDYAQKNNVNLDNATVDYVLGKLVKEATLPDRIVRSNKRGWKFSSIALNSVVTALKNAAIKAVEVSGLDFGAVDCAMSDTGAPFIIEINSGPGLQGTALQKYVEAFTEKIASIERPRPNPARRVVNAARGVARRAVGADNVAQEAAPNGVNGEGMARLMQNVRSDDEARAVIEALMAQRR
;
A
#
# COMPACT_ATOMS: atom_id res chain seq x y z
N MET A 1 -19.70 30.53 -2.34
CA MET A 1 -18.70 29.48 -2.09
C MET A 1 -19.09 28.25 -2.87
N ALA A 2 -18.31 27.93 -3.91
CA ALA A 2 -18.48 26.71 -4.69
C ALA A 2 -17.67 25.56 -4.06
N LYS A 3 -18.12 24.32 -4.25
CA LYS A 3 -17.48 23.14 -3.70
C LYS A 3 -17.34 22.09 -4.76
N TYR A 4 -16.11 21.61 -4.95
CA TYR A 4 -15.76 20.69 -6.02
C TYR A 4 -15.10 19.41 -5.48
N ILE A 5 -15.40 18.29 -6.14
CA ILE A 5 -14.55 17.08 -6.09
C ILE A 5 -13.89 16.94 -7.45
N TRP A 6 -12.56 17.07 -7.47
CA TRP A 6 -11.76 16.83 -8.66
C TRP A 6 -11.17 15.42 -8.61
N TYR A 7 -11.69 14.52 -9.46
CA TYR A 7 -11.32 13.11 -9.48
C TYR A 7 -10.49 12.72 -10.70
N SER A 8 -9.94 11.50 -10.70
CA SER A 8 -8.87 11.07 -11.61
C SER A 8 -9.25 10.96 -13.09
N GLY A 9 -10.53 10.80 -13.41
CA GLY A 9 -11.02 10.67 -14.79
C GLY A 9 -12.48 10.22 -14.89
N ALA A 10 -13.00 10.14 -16.11
CA ALA A 10 -14.41 9.83 -16.38
C ALA A 10 -14.85 8.43 -15.90
N THR A 11 -13.91 7.50 -15.69
CA THR A 11 -14.17 6.14 -15.19
C THR A 11 -13.99 6.01 -13.69
N ASP A 12 -13.77 7.10 -12.97
CA ASP A 12 -13.62 7.11 -11.51
C ASP A 12 -15.00 7.10 -10.84
N ILE A 13 -15.62 5.92 -10.82
CA ILE A 13 -16.94 5.72 -10.22
C ILE A 13 -17.00 6.14 -8.74
N THR A 14 -15.88 6.05 -8.03
CA THR A 14 -15.79 6.42 -6.62
C THR A 14 -15.82 7.94 -6.42
N GLY A 15 -15.03 8.68 -7.21
CA GLY A 15 -15.04 10.15 -7.15
C GLY A 15 -16.40 10.72 -7.53
N ILE A 16 -17.08 10.12 -8.52
CA ILE A 16 -18.43 10.48 -8.93
C ILE A 16 -19.43 10.22 -7.79
N ALA A 17 -19.45 9.00 -7.24
CA ALA A 17 -20.37 8.63 -6.16
C ALA A 17 -20.17 9.48 -4.89
N LEU A 18 -18.92 9.85 -4.58
CA LEU A 18 -18.61 10.71 -3.46
C LEU A 18 -19.13 12.15 -3.69
N ALA A 19 -18.98 12.68 -4.92
CA ALA A 19 -19.51 14.00 -5.28
C ALA A 19 -21.04 14.06 -5.16
N GLU A 20 -21.72 13.04 -5.67
CA GLU A 20 -23.17 12.90 -5.59
C GLU A 20 -23.65 12.79 -4.13
N ALA A 21 -23.01 11.92 -3.33
CA ALA A 21 -23.39 11.71 -1.94
C ALA A 21 -23.18 12.94 -1.05
N LEU A 22 -22.22 13.82 -1.40
CA LEU A 22 -21.96 15.08 -0.71
C LEU A 22 -22.75 16.28 -1.30
N GLY A 23 -23.46 16.12 -2.42
CA GLY A 23 -24.11 17.21 -3.14
C GLY A 23 -23.12 18.25 -3.69
N LEU A 24 -21.91 17.81 -4.10
CA LEU A 24 -20.85 18.68 -4.60
C LEU A 24 -20.69 18.58 -6.11
N THR A 25 -20.09 19.61 -6.72
CA THR A 25 -19.78 19.55 -8.16
C THR A 25 -18.63 18.60 -8.44
N GLY A 26 -18.93 17.47 -9.10
CA GLY A 26 -17.93 16.52 -9.55
C GLY A 26 -17.25 16.99 -10.85
N THR A 27 -15.91 16.93 -10.94
CA THR A 27 -15.19 17.28 -12.16
C THR A 27 -13.97 16.38 -12.39
N LYS A 28 -13.74 16.01 -13.65
CA LYS A 28 -12.54 15.28 -14.10
C LYS A 28 -11.40 16.21 -14.54
N THR A 29 -11.69 17.49 -14.65
CA THR A 29 -10.72 18.52 -15.05
C THR A 29 -10.51 19.51 -13.92
N ARG A 30 -9.40 20.26 -13.97
CA ARG A 30 -9.11 21.33 -13.01
C ARG A 30 -10.28 22.29 -12.92
N PRO A 31 -10.84 22.54 -11.72
CA PRO A 31 -11.81 23.62 -11.51
C PRO A 31 -11.21 24.98 -11.90
N ARG A 32 -12.02 25.84 -12.51
CA ARG A 32 -11.60 27.16 -12.96
C ARG A 32 -12.34 28.25 -12.18
N ASN A 33 -11.79 29.46 -12.19
CA ASN A 33 -12.40 30.64 -11.57
C ASN A 33 -12.73 30.46 -10.08
N LEU A 34 -11.82 29.78 -9.36
CA LEU A 34 -11.97 29.57 -7.92
C LEU A 34 -11.72 30.86 -7.16
N GLY A 35 -12.62 31.19 -6.24
CA GLY A 35 -12.48 32.25 -5.25
C GLY A 35 -11.81 31.78 -3.95
N ALA A 36 -11.47 32.73 -3.08
CA ALA A 36 -10.83 32.47 -1.79
C ALA A 36 -11.69 31.59 -0.85
N GLU A 37 -13.01 31.64 -1.01
CA GLU A 37 -13.97 30.93 -0.18
C GLU A 37 -14.32 29.53 -0.72
N ASP A 38 -13.83 29.16 -1.93
CA ASP A 38 -14.20 27.90 -2.55
C ASP A 38 -13.42 26.72 -1.95
N ILE A 39 -14.01 25.53 -2.03
CA ILE A 39 -13.40 24.30 -1.53
C ILE A 39 -13.20 23.34 -2.70
N THR A 40 -11.98 22.83 -2.83
CA THR A 40 -11.64 21.78 -3.80
C THR A 40 -11.11 20.55 -3.07
N ILE A 41 -11.73 19.38 -3.30
CA ILE A 41 -11.29 18.08 -2.80
C ILE A 41 -10.60 17.34 -3.95
N GLY A 42 -9.30 17.05 -3.84
CA GLY A 42 -8.56 16.27 -4.82
C GLY A 42 -8.72 14.77 -4.56
N TRP A 43 -9.64 14.10 -5.27
CA TRP A 43 -9.84 12.65 -5.17
C TRP A 43 -9.02 11.92 -6.21
N GLY A 44 -7.77 11.58 -5.89
CA GLY A 44 -6.88 10.98 -6.88
C GLY A 44 -6.67 11.83 -8.13
N ALA A 45 -6.85 13.14 -8.07
CA ALA A 45 -6.72 14.06 -9.21
C ALA A 45 -5.37 13.91 -9.92
N LYS A 46 -5.39 13.97 -11.27
CA LYS A 46 -4.17 13.81 -12.09
C LYS A 46 -3.71 15.17 -12.58
N VAL A 47 -2.44 15.47 -12.30
CA VAL A 47 -1.76 16.66 -12.83
C VAL A 47 -0.38 16.27 -13.35
N ASN A 48 0.02 16.87 -14.49
CA ASN A 48 1.34 16.66 -15.08
C ASN A 48 2.32 17.76 -14.66
N GLU A 49 1.81 18.93 -14.31
CA GLU A 49 2.57 20.09 -13.89
C GLU A 49 2.08 20.60 -12.54
N ASN A 50 2.80 21.52 -11.95
CA ASN A 50 2.37 22.18 -10.72
C ASN A 50 1.11 23.00 -10.97
N VAL A 51 0.12 22.80 -10.13
CA VAL A 51 -1.12 23.59 -10.13
C VAL A 51 -1.23 24.38 -8.84
N ASN A 52 -1.66 25.63 -8.97
CA ASN A 52 -2.06 26.47 -7.87
C ASN A 52 -3.57 26.70 -7.94
N LEU A 53 -4.28 26.36 -6.87
CA LEU A 53 -5.73 26.53 -6.73
C LEU A 53 -6.00 27.57 -5.65
N ALA A 54 -6.93 28.47 -5.93
CA ALA A 54 -7.43 29.38 -4.91
C ALA A 54 -8.39 28.66 -3.94
N GLY A 55 -8.61 29.22 -2.79
CA GLY A 55 -9.51 28.71 -1.77
C GLY A 55 -8.90 27.57 -0.92
N THR A 56 -9.75 26.81 -0.27
CA THR A 56 -9.34 25.66 0.54
C THR A 56 -9.19 24.42 -0.33
N VAL A 57 -8.01 23.80 -0.31
CA VAL A 57 -7.72 22.59 -1.08
C VAL A 57 -7.45 21.44 -0.13
N LEU A 58 -8.31 20.41 -0.16
CA LEU A 58 -8.13 19.15 0.56
C LEU A 58 -7.52 18.14 -0.40
N ASN A 59 -6.43 17.51 -0.04
CA ASN A 59 -5.54 16.72 -0.90
C ASN A 59 -5.08 17.54 -2.13
N ASN A 60 -4.07 18.37 -1.92
CA ASN A 60 -3.47 19.13 -3.01
C ASN A 60 -3.04 18.22 -4.17
N PRO A 61 -3.45 18.48 -5.43
CA PRO A 61 -3.12 17.65 -6.59
C PRO A 61 -1.62 17.47 -6.83
N ASN A 62 -0.79 18.43 -6.46
CA ASN A 62 0.67 18.30 -6.53
C ASN A 62 1.16 17.21 -5.55
N LYS A 63 0.63 17.17 -4.32
CA LYS A 63 0.95 16.12 -3.35
C LYS A 63 0.42 14.76 -3.76
N ILE A 64 -0.75 14.71 -4.40
CA ILE A 64 -1.27 13.47 -5.00
C ILE A 64 -0.30 12.97 -6.07
N ARG A 65 0.19 13.82 -6.96
CA ARG A 65 1.17 13.47 -7.99
C ARG A 65 2.46 12.94 -7.38
N ASP A 66 3.01 13.63 -6.39
CA ASP A 66 4.24 13.26 -5.72
C ASP A 66 4.10 11.88 -5.05
N ASN A 67 2.97 11.61 -4.38
CA ASN A 67 2.67 10.32 -3.75
C ASN A 67 2.47 9.16 -4.76
N ARG A 68 2.16 9.44 -6.03
CA ARG A 68 2.05 8.40 -7.08
C ARG A 68 3.39 7.82 -7.49
N ASN A 69 4.47 8.58 -7.40
CA ASN A 69 5.82 8.07 -7.53
C ASN A 69 6.15 7.24 -6.30
N LYS A 70 6.08 5.90 -6.42
CA LYS A 70 6.24 4.98 -5.28
C LYS A 70 7.61 5.10 -4.62
N LEU A 71 8.68 5.26 -5.41
CA LEU A 71 10.02 5.46 -4.86
C LEU A 71 10.10 6.77 -4.07
N GLY A 72 9.66 7.89 -4.65
CA GLY A 72 9.64 9.19 -3.96
C GLY A 72 8.73 9.20 -2.73
N SER A 73 7.60 8.47 -2.76
CA SER A 73 6.74 8.29 -1.59
C SER A 73 7.47 7.55 -0.47
N LEU A 74 8.19 6.45 -0.77
CA LEU A 74 8.98 5.72 0.21
C LEU A 74 10.12 6.58 0.80
N GLU A 75 10.79 7.38 -0.04
CA GLU A 75 11.81 8.34 0.42
C GLU A 75 11.23 9.35 1.39
N THR A 76 10.06 9.92 1.08
CA THR A 76 9.34 10.86 1.96
C THR A 76 8.99 10.21 3.30
N LEU A 77 8.45 8.99 3.31
CA LEU A 77 8.10 8.27 4.52
C LEU A 77 9.34 7.93 5.36
N ARG A 78 10.42 7.47 4.73
CA ARG A 78 11.65 7.06 5.42
C ARG A 78 12.42 8.24 6.01
N ALA A 79 12.25 9.44 5.49
CA ALA A 79 12.86 10.66 6.01
C ALA A 79 12.24 11.09 7.37
N ASP A 80 11.04 10.63 7.69
CA ASP A 80 10.39 10.92 8.98
C ASP A 80 10.88 9.92 10.06
N ARG A 81 11.40 10.45 11.16
CA ARG A 81 11.96 9.65 12.28
C ARG A 81 10.97 8.68 12.93
N HIS A 82 9.68 8.96 12.84
CA HIS A 82 8.62 8.13 13.42
C HIS A 82 8.17 7.01 12.47
N LEU A 83 8.52 7.11 11.17
CA LEU A 83 8.15 6.14 10.15
C LEU A 83 9.31 5.30 9.65
N VAL A 84 10.56 5.70 9.90
CA VAL A 84 11.75 5.01 9.35
C VAL A 84 11.73 3.50 9.61
N ALA A 85 11.28 3.07 10.79
CA ALA A 85 11.19 1.65 11.15
C ALA A 85 9.98 0.93 10.52
N THR A 86 9.01 1.68 9.96
CA THR A 86 7.82 1.13 9.32
C THR A 86 7.94 1.05 7.80
N VAL A 87 9.06 1.46 7.23
CA VAL A 87 9.35 1.40 5.81
C VAL A 87 10.44 0.37 5.58
N ALA A 88 10.11 -0.72 4.88
CA ALA A 88 11.10 -1.74 4.54
C ALA A 88 12.31 -1.10 3.83
N PRO A 89 13.54 -1.53 4.10
CA PRO A 89 14.73 -1.03 3.43
C PRO A 89 14.57 -1.08 1.90
N PHE A 90 14.97 -0.01 1.21
CA PHE A 90 14.85 0.08 -0.24
C PHE A 90 16.01 0.88 -0.84
N CYS A 91 16.24 0.69 -2.13
CA CYS A 91 17.17 1.48 -2.91
C CYS A 91 16.77 1.55 -4.39
N PRO A 92 17.19 2.58 -5.14
CA PRO A 92 17.08 2.62 -6.60
C PRO A 92 17.85 1.46 -7.26
N SER A 93 17.41 1.04 -8.46
CA SER A 93 18.02 -0.09 -9.19
C SER A 93 19.52 0.08 -9.46
N ASN A 94 19.97 1.30 -9.74
CA ASN A 94 21.40 1.60 -9.99
C ASN A 94 22.27 1.46 -8.75
N ARG A 95 21.71 1.23 -7.57
CA ARG A 95 22.45 1.06 -6.30
C ARG A 95 22.32 -0.33 -5.71
N VAL A 96 21.34 -1.15 -6.14
CA VAL A 96 21.01 -2.41 -5.46
C VAL A 96 22.17 -3.39 -5.38
N VAL A 97 22.97 -3.47 -6.44
CA VAL A 97 24.16 -4.36 -6.47
C VAL A 97 25.14 -3.97 -5.38
N ARG A 98 25.46 -2.69 -5.26
CA ARG A 98 26.36 -2.17 -4.21
C ARG A 98 25.76 -2.38 -2.81
N GLU A 99 24.47 -2.13 -2.62
CA GLU A 99 23.82 -2.30 -1.31
C GLU A 99 23.77 -3.79 -0.89
N LEU A 100 23.72 -4.73 -1.85
CA LEU A 100 23.86 -6.17 -1.59
C LEU A 100 25.32 -6.51 -1.23
N ASP A 101 26.33 -5.96 -1.95
CA ASP A 101 27.74 -6.22 -1.70
C ASP A 101 28.19 -5.72 -0.33
N THR A 102 27.63 -4.61 0.11
CA THR A 102 27.93 -4.01 1.42
C THR A 102 27.10 -4.58 2.57
N GLY A 103 26.14 -5.47 2.28
CA GLY A 103 25.24 -6.05 3.28
C GLY A 103 24.16 -5.08 3.80
N ASN A 104 24.02 -3.88 3.21
CA ASN A 104 22.94 -2.93 3.57
C ASN A 104 21.57 -3.39 3.12
N MET A 105 21.51 -4.25 2.11
CA MET A 105 20.31 -5.00 1.71
C MET A 105 20.63 -6.49 1.64
N VAL A 106 19.63 -7.31 1.94
CA VAL A 106 19.77 -8.77 1.92
C VAL A 106 18.62 -9.39 1.13
N LEU A 107 18.91 -10.50 0.47
CA LEU A 107 17.90 -11.29 -0.24
C LEU A 107 16.98 -12.02 0.77
N PRO A 108 15.71 -12.22 0.45
CA PRO A 108 15.05 -11.90 -0.83
C PRO A 108 14.66 -10.42 -0.96
N LEU A 109 14.63 -9.92 -2.21
CA LEU A 109 14.21 -8.57 -2.54
C LEU A 109 12.97 -8.58 -3.42
N VAL A 110 12.26 -7.45 -3.44
CA VAL A 110 11.18 -7.16 -4.38
C VAL A 110 11.58 -6.02 -5.29
N GLY A 111 11.76 -6.32 -6.59
CA GLY A 111 11.93 -5.30 -7.63
C GLY A 111 10.58 -4.71 -8.03
N ARG A 112 10.53 -3.39 -8.26
CA ARG A 112 9.30 -2.65 -8.60
C ARG A 112 9.55 -1.55 -9.62
N THR A 113 8.50 -1.18 -10.35
CA THR A 113 8.48 0.09 -11.10
C THR A 113 7.95 1.23 -10.22
N SER A 114 8.40 2.47 -10.44
CA SER A 114 7.95 3.63 -9.65
C SER A 114 6.49 3.99 -9.85
N PHE A 115 5.92 3.62 -11.01
CA PHE A 115 4.52 3.83 -11.36
C PHE A 115 3.91 2.49 -11.74
N HIS A 116 3.16 1.88 -10.84
CA HIS A 116 2.48 0.62 -11.07
C HIS A 116 1.12 0.57 -10.36
N GLN A 117 0.25 -0.33 -10.86
CA GLN A 117 -1.06 -0.62 -10.26
C GLN A 117 -1.36 -2.12 -10.35
N GLY A 118 -2.07 -2.66 -9.37
CA GLY A 118 -2.61 -4.01 -9.40
C GLY A 118 -1.56 -5.13 -9.45
N GLY A 119 -0.36 -4.89 -8.89
CA GLY A 119 0.72 -5.89 -8.84
C GLY A 119 1.47 -6.07 -10.15
N LYS A 120 1.34 -5.16 -11.13
CA LYS A 120 2.21 -5.10 -12.31
C LYS A 120 3.60 -4.58 -11.92
N GLY A 121 4.64 -4.91 -12.71
CA GLY A 121 6.01 -4.46 -12.43
C GLY A 121 6.49 -4.91 -11.06
N PHE A 122 6.38 -6.21 -10.78
CA PHE A 122 6.76 -6.85 -9.54
C PHE A 122 7.67 -8.05 -9.85
N TRP A 123 8.86 -8.07 -9.28
CA TRP A 123 9.86 -9.14 -9.40
C TRP A 123 10.28 -9.60 -8.01
N LEU A 124 10.06 -10.88 -7.70
CA LEU A 124 10.62 -11.48 -6.50
C LEU A 124 12.04 -11.97 -6.81
N CYS A 125 13.02 -11.42 -6.13
CA CYS A 125 14.43 -11.70 -6.33
C CYS A 125 14.99 -12.52 -5.17
N LEU A 126 15.19 -13.81 -5.39
CA LEU A 126 15.72 -14.77 -4.42
C LEU A 126 17.24 -14.89 -4.50
N THR A 127 17.78 -14.60 -5.67
CA THR A 127 19.20 -14.70 -5.99
C THR A 127 19.67 -13.41 -6.65
N ARG A 128 20.99 -13.24 -6.72
CA ARG A 128 21.61 -12.12 -7.42
C ARG A 128 21.22 -12.09 -8.90
N GLN A 129 21.19 -13.25 -9.54
CA GLN A 129 20.78 -13.36 -10.94
C GLN A 129 19.33 -12.88 -11.16
N HIS A 130 18.43 -13.11 -10.21
CA HIS A 130 17.06 -12.57 -10.28
C HIS A 130 17.05 -11.03 -10.16
N VAL A 131 17.96 -10.44 -9.38
CA VAL A 131 18.11 -8.98 -9.31
C VAL A 131 18.58 -8.41 -10.63
N ASP A 132 19.64 -9.00 -11.22
CA ASP A 132 20.20 -8.57 -12.51
C ASP A 132 19.13 -8.63 -13.62
N ARG A 133 18.37 -9.72 -13.65
CA ARG A 133 17.27 -9.87 -14.58
C ARG A 133 16.16 -8.86 -14.35
N ALA A 134 15.75 -8.63 -13.12
CA ALA A 134 14.72 -7.64 -12.80
C ALA A 134 15.15 -6.23 -13.23
N ILE A 135 16.43 -5.87 -13.09
CA ILE A 135 16.99 -4.63 -13.60
C ILE A 135 16.86 -4.56 -15.12
N HIS A 136 17.27 -5.63 -15.82
CA HIS A 136 17.15 -5.73 -17.27
C HIS A 136 15.69 -5.59 -17.74
N ASP A 137 14.75 -6.17 -17.00
CA ASP A 137 13.31 -6.17 -17.29
C ASP A 137 12.61 -4.86 -16.84
N GLY A 138 13.37 -3.89 -16.32
CA GLY A 138 12.90 -2.55 -16.05
C GLY A 138 12.47 -2.27 -14.61
N ALA A 139 12.92 -3.05 -13.63
CA ALA A 139 12.77 -2.69 -12.23
C ALA A 139 13.49 -1.37 -11.94
N GLN A 140 12.83 -0.43 -11.30
CA GLN A 140 13.34 0.92 -11.04
C GLN A 140 13.84 1.09 -9.60
N TYR A 141 13.33 0.28 -8.69
CA TYR A 141 13.82 0.21 -7.32
C TYR A 141 13.63 -1.19 -6.74
N PHE A 142 14.35 -1.48 -5.67
CA PHE A 142 14.25 -2.72 -4.92
C PHE A 142 13.93 -2.42 -3.47
N GLN A 143 13.20 -3.33 -2.85
CA GLN A 143 12.80 -3.25 -1.47
C GLN A 143 13.04 -4.61 -0.82
N THR A 144 13.47 -4.64 0.45
CA THR A 144 13.58 -5.89 1.20
C THR A 144 12.20 -6.56 1.25
N TYR A 145 12.16 -7.85 0.94
CA TYR A 145 10.95 -8.64 1.09
C TYR A 145 10.61 -8.77 2.58
N ILE A 146 9.36 -8.46 2.91
CA ILE A 146 8.83 -8.60 4.25
C ILE A 146 7.84 -9.78 4.25
N ASP A 147 8.04 -10.72 5.16
CA ASP A 147 7.09 -11.80 5.38
C ASP A 147 5.87 -11.23 6.12
N ILE A 148 4.79 -11.07 5.37
CA ILE A 148 3.56 -10.42 5.85
C ILE A 148 2.66 -11.47 6.50
N LYS A 149 2.39 -11.31 7.79
CA LYS A 149 1.35 -12.06 8.51
C LYS A 149 -0.04 -11.55 8.12
N ASP A 150 -0.29 -10.29 8.36
CA ASP A 150 -1.59 -9.64 8.15
C ASP A 150 -1.42 -8.37 7.32
N GLU A 151 -2.31 -8.16 6.35
CA GLU A 151 -2.34 -6.95 5.53
C GLU A 151 -3.67 -6.23 5.70
N TYR A 152 -3.59 -4.92 5.86
CA TYR A 152 -4.71 -4.04 6.14
C TYR A 152 -4.76 -2.90 5.13
N ARG A 153 -5.95 -2.37 4.92
CA ARG A 153 -6.14 -1.05 4.36
C ARG A 153 -6.86 -0.19 5.38
N LEU A 154 -6.17 0.85 5.84
CA LEU A 154 -6.69 1.82 6.80
C LEU A 154 -7.08 3.09 6.07
N HIS A 155 -8.35 3.45 6.13
CA HIS A 155 -8.87 4.68 5.58
C HIS A 155 -8.69 5.80 6.59
N ILE A 156 -7.93 6.80 6.19
CA ILE A 156 -7.55 7.95 7.01
C ILE A 156 -8.24 9.19 6.47
N ALA A 157 -8.82 9.99 7.34
CA ALA A 157 -9.28 11.32 7.01
C ALA A 157 -9.04 12.28 8.18
N PHE A 158 -8.39 13.40 7.88
CA PHE A 158 -8.19 14.51 8.82
C PHE A 158 -7.57 14.07 10.16
N GLY A 159 -6.52 13.24 10.09
CA GLY A 159 -5.78 12.75 11.25
C GLY A 159 -6.46 11.63 12.04
N LYS A 160 -7.52 10.98 11.49
CA LYS A 160 -8.23 9.89 12.15
C LYS A 160 -8.33 8.67 11.22
N VAL A 161 -8.26 7.47 11.79
CA VAL A 161 -8.68 6.25 11.08
C VAL A 161 -10.21 6.21 11.11
N ILE A 162 -10.84 6.32 9.95
CA ILE A 162 -12.31 6.35 9.82
C ILE A 162 -12.91 4.99 9.48
N TYR A 163 -12.11 4.10 8.86
CA TYR A 163 -12.54 2.76 8.48
C TYR A 163 -11.33 1.84 8.29
N ALA A 164 -11.50 0.56 8.56
CA ALA A 164 -10.46 -0.44 8.39
C ALA A 164 -11.00 -1.70 7.73
N VAL A 165 -10.20 -2.25 6.81
CA VAL A 165 -10.40 -3.56 6.23
C VAL A 165 -9.12 -4.37 6.32
N LYS A 166 -9.27 -5.68 6.47
CA LYS A 166 -8.18 -6.66 6.45
C LYS A 166 -8.27 -7.48 5.17
N LYS A 167 -7.14 -7.79 4.55
CA LYS A 167 -7.10 -8.76 3.47
C LYS A 167 -7.26 -10.15 4.06
N VAL A 168 -8.25 -10.88 3.57
CA VAL A 168 -8.55 -12.27 3.93
C VAL A 168 -8.52 -13.14 2.69
N GLU A 169 -8.19 -14.39 2.89
CA GLU A 169 -8.15 -15.37 1.81
C GLU A 169 -9.54 -15.58 1.19
N ASN A 170 -9.59 -15.70 -0.11
CA ASN A 170 -10.78 -16.01 -0.90
C ASN A 170 -10.43 -17.05 -1.98
N PRO A 171 -10.24 -18.31 -1.61
CA PRO A 171 -9.65 -19.34 -2.47
C PRO A 171 -10.55 -19.81 -3.63
N THR A 172 -11.74 -19.26 -3.79
CA THR A 172 -12.77 -19.79 -4.69
C THR A 172 -12.67 -19.36 -6.16
N ASP A 173 -11.62 -18.63 -6.55
CA ASP A 173 -11.41 -18.31 -7.96
C ASP A 173 -10.63 -19.45 -8.69
N ALA A 174 -11.38 -20.38 -9.26
CA ALA A 174 -10.81 -21.52 -10.00
C ALA A 174 -9.98 -21.10 -11.24
N GLY A 175 -10.21 -19.91 -11.78
CA GLY A 175 -9.52 -19.42 -12.98
C GLY A 175 -8.03 -19.19 -12.77
N TRP A 176 -7.61 -18.64 -11.64
CA TRP A 176 -6.20 -18.42 -11.35
C TRP A 176 -5.43 -19.71 -11.03
N ILE A 177 -6.15 -20.74 -10.55
CA ILE A 177 -5.59 -22.08 -10.33
C ILE A 177 -5.18 -22.70 -11.67
N ALA A 178 -6.08 -22.68 -12.64
CA ALA A 178 -5.83 -23.23 -13.97
C ALA A 178 -4.66 -22.51 -14.67
N GLN A 179 -4.63 -21.17 -14.59
CA GLN A 179 -3.58 -20.35 -15.21
C GLN A 179 -2.17 -20.63 -14.66
N ARG A 180 -2.04 -20.94 -13.38
CA ARG A 180 -0.74 -21.27 -12.78
C ARG A 180 -0.22 -22.62 -13.23
N LYS A 181 -1.10 -23.60 -13.26
CA LYS A 181 -0.80 -24.95 -13.73
C LYS A 181 -0.29 -24.93 -15.17
N GLU A 182 -1.00 -24.19 -16.03
CA GLU A 182 -0.64 -23.99 -17.42
C GLU A 182 0.74 -23.37 -17.59
N LYS A 183 1.08 -22.32 -16.84
CA LYS A 183 2.38 -21.64 -16.94
C LYS A 183 3.57 -22.51 -16.56
N VAL A 184 3.45 -23.34 -15.54
CA VAL A 184 4.54 -24.26 -15.15
C VAL A 184 4.78 -25.31 -16.22
N LEU A 185 3.72 -25.86 -16.79
CA LEU A 185 3.80 -26.83 -17.86
C LEU A 185 4.38 -26.22 -19.15
N ASP A 186 3.93 -25.03 -19.51
CA ASP A 186 4.41 -24.30 -20.68
C ASP A 186 5.91 -23.95 -20.55
N TYR A 187 6.34 -23.49 -19.35
CA TYR A 187 7.76 -23.24 -19.10
C TYR A 187 8.61 -24.51 -19.20
N ALA A 188 8.19 -25.60 -18.60
CA ALA A 188 8.90 -26.87 -18.66
C ALA A 188 9.05 -27.34 -20.12
N GLN A 189 7.98 -27.24 -20.91
CA GLN A 189 7.99 -27.62 -22.33
C GLN A 189 8.92 -26.71 -23.16
N LYS A 190 8.86 -25.39 -23.00
CA LYS A 190 9.69 -24.41 -23.73
C LYS A 190 11.18 -24.54 -23.45
N ASN A 191 11.54 -25.01 -22.27
CA ASN A 191 12.94 -25.10 -21.86
C ASN A 191 13.48 -26.54 -21.94
N ASN A 192 12.76 -27.48 -22.59
CA ASN A 192 13.11 -28.90 -22.70
C ASN A 192 13.46 -29.52 -21.34
N VAL A 193 12.80 -29.10 -20.28
CA VAL A 193 12.97 -29.71 -18.96
C VAL A 193 12.22 -31.01 -18.95
N ASN A 194 12.96 -32.13 -19.03
CA ASN A 194 12.40 -33.46 -18.92
C ASN A 194 12.06 -33.75 -17.46
N LEU A 195 10.79 -33.55 -17.09
CA LEU A 195 10.25 -33.94 -15.81
C LEU A 195 9.81 -35.40 -15.88
N ASP A 196 10.44 -36.28 -15.12
CA ASP A 196 9.93 -37.65 -14.99
C ASP A 196 8.51 -37.67 -14.39
N ASN A 197 7.75 -38.71 -14.61
CA ASN A 197 6.35 -38.80 -14.17
C ASN A 197 6.19 -38.56 -12.67
N ALA A 198 7.10 -39.05 -11.83
CA ALA A 198 7.04 -38.87 -10.39
C ALA A 198 7.27 -37.38 -10.01
N THR A 199 8.16 -36.70 -10.72
CA THR A 199 8.40 -35.25 -10.55
C THR A 199 7.22 -34.43 -11.04
N VAL A 200 6.62 -34.82 -12.20
CA VAL A 200 5.40 -34.18 -12.71
C VAL A 200 4.26 -34.33 -11.71
N ASP A 201 4.02 -35.51 -11.21
CA ASP A 201 2.95 -35.78 -10.25
C ASP A 201 3.19 -35.05 -8.93
N TYR A 202 4.43 -35.01 -8.45
CA TYR A 202 4.80 -34.28 -7.25
C TYR A 202 4.60 -32.75 -7.42
N VAL A 203 5.10 -32.17 -8.52
CA VAL A 203 4.95 -30.74 -8.82
C VAL A 203 3.49 -30.40 -9.05
N LEU A 204 2.75 -31.19 -9.83
CA LEU A 204 1.32 -30.99 -10.06
C LEU A 204 0.51 -31.23 -8.79
N GLY A 205 0.83 -32.25 -8.01
CA GLY A 205 0.18 -32.51 -6.72
C GLY A 205 0.38 -31.37 -5.72
N LYS A 206 1.60 -30.82 -5.63
CA LYS A 206 1.86 -29.63 -4.84
C LYS A 206 1.17 -28.41 -5.41
N LEU A 207 1.27 -28.16 -6.72
CA LEU A 207 0.60 -27.04 -7.38
C LEU A 207 -0.92 -27.11 -7.23
N VAL A 208 -1.54 -28.28 -7.33
CA VAL A 208 -2.98 -28.45 -7.09
C VAL A 208 -3.31 -28.20 -5.62
N LYS A 209 -2.51 -28.72 -4.70
CA LYS A 209 -2.68 -28.51 -3.26
C LYS A 209 -2.42 -27.05 -2.85
N GLU A 210 -1.44 -26.41 -3.47
CA GLU A 210 -1.04 -25.02 -3.21
C GLU A 210 -1.82 -24.02 -4.07
N ALA A 211 -2.29 -24.42 -5.26
CA ALA A 211 -3.13 -23.59 -6.14
C ALA A 211 -4.54 -23.36 -5.58
N THR A 212 -4.94 -24.11 -4.57
CA THR A 212 -6.13 -23.80 -3.76
C THR A 212 -5.83 -22.68 -2.75
N LEU A 213 -4.54 -22.35 -2.53
CA LEU A 213 -4.12 -21.31 -1.59
C LEU A 213 -3.97 -19.97 -2.31
N PRO A 214 -4.39 -18.88 -1.67
CA PRO A 214 -4.15 -17.54 -2.17
C PRO A 214 -2.66 -17.23 -2.30
N ASP A 215 -2.33 -16.39 -3.29
CA ASP A 215 -0.97 -15.89 -3.46
C ASP A 215 -0.53 -15.06 -2.25
N ARG A 216 0.49 -15.52 -1.53
CA ARG A 216 0.92 -14.87 -0.30
C ARG A 216 1.87 -13.69 -0.50
N ILE A 217 2.47 -13.55 -1.68
CA ILE A 217 3.38 -12.46 -1.97
C ILE A 217 2.64 -11.25 -2.53
N VAL A 218 1.77 -11.44 -3.55
CA VAL A 218 0.93 -10.35 -4.06
C VAL A 218 -0.53 -10.61 -3.70
N ARG A 219 -0.94 -10.04 -2.62
CA ARG A 219 -2.30 -10.20 -2.08
C ARG A 219 -3.27 -9.30 -2.82
N SER A 220 -3.71 -9.71 -4.00
CA SER A 220 -4.71 -9.01 -4.80
C SER A 220 -5.98 -9.83 -4.98
N ASN A 221 -7.09 -9.16 -5.33
CA ASN A 221 -8.37 -9.83 -5.56
C ASN A 221 -8.25 -10.93 -6.64
N LYS A 222 -7.53 -10.63 -7.74
CA LYS A 222 -7.27 -11.60 -8.82
C LYS A 222 -6.42 -12.81 -8.40
N ARG A 223 -5.90 -12.80 -7.18
CA ARG A 223 -4.98 -13.81 -6.64
C ARG A 223 -5.49 -14.45 -5.36
N GLY A 224 -6.80 -14.49 -5.20
CA GLY A 224 -7.45 -15.20 -4.10
C GLY A 224 -7.52 -14.41 -2.79
N TRP A 225 -7.54 -13.08 -2.85
CA TRP A 225 -7.71 -12.24 -1.67
C TRP A 225 -8.89 -11.29 -1.82
N LYS A 226 -9.58 -11.00 -0.73
CA LYS A 226 -10.62 -9.97 -0.66
C LYS A 226 -10.43 -9.10 0.58
N PHE A 227 -10.99 -7.92 0.54
CA PHE A 227 -11.10 -7.07 1.72
C PHE A 227 -12.30 -7.47 2.57
N SER A 228 -12.09 -7.60 3.88
CA SER A 228 -13.13 -7.83 4.88
C SER A 228 -13.10 -6.69 5.89
N SER A 229 -14.26 -6.13 6.20
CA SER A 229 -14.41 -5.09 7.21
C SER A 229 -14.03 -5.63 8.59
N ILE A 230 -13.33 -4.80 9.36
CA ILE A 230 -12.94 -5.12 10.75
C ILE A 230 -13.20 -3.95 11.67
N ALA A 231 -13.37 -4.23 12.95
CA ALA A 231 -13.52 -3.20 13.96
C ALA A 231 -12.20 -2.42 14.17
N LEU A 232 -12.28 -1.11 14.34
CA LEU A 232 -11.08 -0.26 14.51
C LEU A 232 -10.26 -0.61 15.76
N ASN A 233 -10.90 -1.14 16.80
CA ASN A 233 -10.22 -1.56 18.03
C ASN A 233 -9.42 -2.86 17.85
N SER A 234 -9.70 -3.66 16.83
CA SER A 234 -8.92 -4.86 16.49
C SER A 234 -7.61 -4.56 15.75
N VAL A 235 -7.42 -3.32 15.29
CA VAL A 235 -6.18 -2.89 14.63
C VAL A 235 -5.18 -2.41 15.67
N VAL A 236 -3.96 -2.92 15.60
CA VAL A 236 -2.85 -2.54 16.50
C VAL A 236 -2.62 -1.03 16.48
N THR A 237 -2.49 -0.41 17.65
CA THR A 237 -2.36 1.05 17.78
C THR A 237 -1.12 1.59 17.04
N ALA A 238 0.00 0.89 17.09
CA ALA A 238 1.21 1.29 16.37
C ALA A 238 0.96 1.39 14.87
N LEU A 239 0.21 0.44 14.28
CA LEU A 239 -0.14 0.46 12.85
C LEU A 239 -1.09 1.62 12.51
N LYS A 240 -2.07 1.92 13.36
CA LYS A 240 -2.96 3.09 13.19
C LYS A 240 -2.18 4.40 13.20
N ASN A 241 -1.28 4.55 14.17
CA ASN A 241 -0.46 5.76 14.32
C ASN A 241 0.48 5.93 13.13
N ALA A 242 1.13 4.84 12.68
CA ALA A 242 1.98 4.85 11.49
C ALA A 242 1.18 5.24 10.23
N ALA A 243 -0.02 4.71 10.04
CA ALA A 243 -0.86 5.04 8.89
C ALA A 243 -1.33 6.51 8.90
N ILE A 244 -1.74 7.05 10.04
CA ILE A 244 -2.09 8.47 10.20
C ILE A 244 -0.87 9.35 9.86
N LYS A 245 0.28 9.03 10.45
CA LYS A 245 1.52 9.77 10.23
C LYS A 245 1.98 9.71 8.77
N ALA A 246 1.80 8.58 8.10
CA ALA A 246 2.15 8.42 6.69
C ALA A 246 1.33 9.36 5.78
N VAL A 247 0.03 9.52 6.02
CA VAL A 247 -0.82 10.46 5.29
C VAL A 247 -0.37 11.90 5.56
N GLU A 248 -0.11 12.25 6.82
CA GLU A 248 0.37 13.59 7.23
C GLU A 248 1.69 13.96 6.54
N VAL A 249 2.71 13.10 6.64
CA VAL A 249 4.05 13.33 6.08
C VAL A 249 4.03 13.44 4.56
N SER A 250 3.12 12.72 3.91
CA SER A 250 2.88 12.83 2.45
C SER A 250 2.19 14.14 2.06
N GLY A 251 1.80 14.99 3.02
CA GLY A 251 1.08 16.24 2.79
C GLY A 251 -0.34 16.03 2.26
N LEU A 252 -0.94 14.90 2.61
CA LEU A 252 -2.31 14.55 2.27
C LEU A 252 -3.23 14.77 3.48
N ASP A 253 -4.47 15.18 3.23
CA ASP A 253 -5.50 15.36 4.27
C ASP A 253 -6.27 14.06 4.54
N PHE A 254 -6.32 13.18 3.52
CA PHE A 254 -7.00 11.89 3.57
C PHE A 254 -6.42 10.92 2.55
N GLY A 255 -6.70 9.64 2.74
CA GLY A 255 -6.32 8.57 1.83
C GLY A 255 -6.55 7.19 2.46
N ALA A 256 -6.26 6.13 1.71
CA ALA A 256 -6.18 4.79 2.26
C ALA A 256 -4.73 4.32 2.26
N VAL A 257 -4.28 3.84 3.41
CA VAL A 257 -2.93 3.32 3.62
C VAL A 257 -2.99 1.80 3.58
N ASP A 258 -2.33 1.21 2.58
CA ASP A 258 -2.07 -0.22 2.59
C ASP A 258 -0.87 -0.46 3.51
N CYS A 259 -1.07 -1.26 4.53
CA CYS A 259 -0.10 -1.51 5.57
C CYS A 259 -0.18 -2.97 6.06
N ALA A 260 0.87 -3.43 6.72
CA ALA A 260 1.00 -4.81 7.10
C ALA A 260 1.60 -4.97 8.50
N MET A 261 1.32 -6.11 9.10
CA MET A 261 2.09 -6.64 10.22
C MET A 261 2.96 -7.78 9.71
N SER A 262 4.24 -7.76 10.02
CA SER A 262 5.12 -8.88 9.74
C SER A 262 4.85 -10.07 10.66
N ASP A 263 5.44 -11.21 10.36
CA ASP A 263 5.40 -12.39 11.23
C ASP A 263 6.03 -12.11 12.60
N THR A 264 6.97 -11.16 12.69
CA THR A 264 7.59 -10.72 13.94
C THR A 264 6.76 -9.69 14.72
N GLY A 265 5.62 -9.26 14.18
CA GLY A 265 4.74 -8.26 14.80
C GLY A 265 5.14 -6.81 14.52
N ALA A 266 6.10 -6.54 13.62
CA ALA A 266 6.46 -5.20 13.23
C ALA A 266 5.45 -4.61 12.22
N PRO A 267 5.05 -3.32 12.37
CA PRO A 267 4.17 -2.64 11.41
C PRO A 267 4.96 -2.14 10.20
N PHE A 268 4.38 -2.27 9.00
CA PHE A 268 4.94 -1.76 7.75
C PHE A 268 3.90 -0.99 6.93
N ILE A 269 4.33 0.12 6.34
CA ILE A 269 3.57 0.87 5.34
C ILE A 269 3.97 0.35 3.95
N ILE A 270 2.99 -0.08 3.17
CA ILE A 270 3.18 -0.58 1.80
C ILE A 270 3.00 0.55 0.80
N GLU A 271 1.85 1.24 0.86
CA GLU A 271 1.54 2.35 -0.04
C GLU A 271 0.40 3.23 0.49
N ILE A 272 0.30 4.44 -0.06
CA ILE A 272 -0.80 5.37 0.22
C ILE A 272 -1.58 5.61 -1.07
N ASN A 273 -2.90 5.46 -0.98
CA ASN A 273 -3.85 5.69 -2.07
C ASN A 273 -4.64 6.97 -1.80
N SER A 274 -4.39 8.03 -2.58
CA SER A 274 -5.03 9.36 -2.43
C SER A 274 -6.44 9.47 -3.04
N GLY A 275 -6.91 8.43 -3.69
CA GLY A 275 -8.26 8.29 -4.23
C GLY A 275 -8.64 6.81 -4.21
N PRO A 276 -8.83 6.22 -3.02
CA PRO A 276 -9.12 4.80 -2.88
C PRO A 276 -10.51 4.46 -3.45
N GLY A 277 -10.67 3.23 -3.95
CA GLY A 277 -11.99 2.70 -4.28
C GLY A 277 -12.84 2.59 -3.01
N LEU A 278 -14.06 3.13 -3.04
CA LEU A 278 -15.02 3.11 -1.93
C LEU A 278 -16.26 2.34 -2.34
N GLN A 279 -16.73 1.49 -1.43
CA GLN A 279 -17.99 0.78 -1.56
C GLN A 279 -18.68 0.69 -0.19
N GLY A 280 -20.01 0.75 -0.17
CA GLY A 280 -20.82 0.56 1.03
C GLY A 280 -20.36 1.44 2.20
N THR A 281 -20.01 0.82 3.32
CA THR A 281 -19.62 1.49 4.57
C THR A 281 -18.43 2.44 4.39
N ALA A 282 -17.45 2.11 3.54
CA ALA A 282 -16.31 3.00 3.32
C ALA A 282 -16.75 4.34 2.72
N LEU A 283 -17.65 4.34 1.75
CA LEU A 283 -18.20 5.57 1.16
C LEU A 283 -18.92 6.41 2.24
N GLN A 284 -19.77 5.79 3.05
CA GLN A 284 -20.49 6.47 4.13
C GLN A 284 -19.52 7.14 5.11
N LYS A 285 -18.45 6.46 5.53
CA LYS A 285 -17.45 7.02 6.45
C LYS A 285 -16.69 8.22 5.87
N TYR A 286 -16.41 8.21 4.57
CA TYR A 286 -15.84 9.38 3.91
C TYR A 286 -16.85 10.53 3.81
N VAL A 287 -18.12 10.25 3.49
CA VAL A 287 -19.18 11.28 3.46
C VAL A 287 -19.33 11.93 4.84
N GLU A 288 -19.39 11.16 5.94
CA GLU A 288 -19.43 11.66 7.30
C GLU A 288 -18.23 12.59 7.59
N ALA A 289 -17.01 12.11 7.30
CA ALA A 289 -15.78 12.87 7.57
C ALA A 289 -15.68 14.17 6.75
N PHE A 290 -16.05 14.14 5.47
CA PHE A 290 -16.03 15.34 4.63
C PHE A 290 -17.12 16.32 5.01
N THR A 291 -18.32 15.85 5.36
CA THR A 291 -19.41 16.74 5.85
C THR A 291 -18.97 17.50 7.10
N GLU A 292 -18.37 16.79 8.08
CA GLU A 292 -17.83 17.41 9.30
C GLU A 292 -16.72 18.43 8.96
N LYS A 293 -15.80 18.06 8.06
CA LYS A 293 -14.68 18.93 7.67
C LYS A 293 -15.15 20.18 6.94
N ILE A 294 -16.05 20.05 5.96
CA ILE A 294 -16.62 21.15 5.21
C ILE A 294 -17.34 22.12 6.17
N ALA A 295 -18.21 21.59 7.03
CA ALA A 295 -18.89 22.40 8.05
C ALA A 295 -17.91 23.14 8.98
N SER A 296 -16.76 22.54 9.29
CA SER A 296 -15.72 23.19 10.10
C SER A 296 -15.03 24.34 9.37
N ILE A 297 -14.89 24.27 8.05
CA ILE A 297 -14.32 25.31 7.19
C ILE A 297 -15.32 26.48 7.04
N GLU A 298 -16.59 26.18 6.90
CA GLU A 298 -17.69 27.14 6.72
C GLU A 298 -18.03 27.95 7.98
N ARG A 299 -17.71 27.42 9.16
CA ARG A 299 -17.95 28.15 10.41
C ARG A 299 -17.13 29.45 10.46
N PRO A 300 -17.75 30.59 10.73
CA PRO A 300 -17.00 31.84 10.93
C PRO A 300 -15.93 31.63 12.00
N ARG A 301 -14.68 32.01 11.70
CA ARG A 301 -13.62 31.99 12.72
C ARG A 301 -14.06 32.81 13.90
N PRO A 302 -14.08 32.30 15.14
CA PRO A 302 -14.41 33.12 16.30
C PRO A 302 -13.46 34.29 16.34
N ASN A 303 -14.02 35.51 16.43
CA ASN A 303 -13.28 36.76 16.48
C ASN A 303 -12.21 36.67 17.59
N PRO A 304 -10.92 36.86 17.28
CA PRO A 304 -9.83 36.73 18.26
C PRO A 304 -10.00 37.61 19.50
N ALA A 305 -10.75 38.69 19.40
CA ALA A 305 -11.08 39.58 20.55
C ALA A 305 -11.92 38.87 21.64
N ARG A 306 -12.67 37.80 21.33
CA ARG A 306 -13.40 37.00 22.34
C ARG A 306 -12.55 35.94 23.04
N ARG A 307 -11.36 35.61 22.52
CA ARG A 307 -10.49 34.57 23.10
C ARG A 307 -9.74 35.01 24.35
N VAL A 308 -9.54 36.31 24.51
CA VAL A 308 -8.80 36.89 25.66
C VAL A 308 -9.60 36.79 26.96
N VAL A 309 -10.93 36.73 26.89
CA VAL A 309 -11.78 36.72 28.11
C VAL A 309 -11.93 35.28 28.69
N ASN A 310 -11.76 34.23 27.88
CA ASN A 310 -11.94 32.86 28.34
C ASN A 310 -10.63 32.13 28.69
N ALA A 311 -9.46 32.65 28.31
CA ALA A 311 -8.15 32.07 28.63
C ALA A 311 -7.74 32.25 30.10
N ALA A 312 -8.34 33.20 30.80
CA ALA A 312 -8.05 33.49 32.22
C ALA A 312 -8.71 32.48 33.19
N ARG A 313 -9.60 31.61 32.74
CA ARG A 313 -10.30 30.61 33.58
C ARG A 313 -9.85 29.15 33.44
N GLY A 314 -8.84 28.85 32.59
CA GLY A 314 -8.47 27.46 32.23
C GLY A 314 -7.09 26.97 32.69
N VAL A 315 -6.32 27.77 33.48
CA VAL A 315 -4.93 27.36 33.87
C VAL A 315 -4.89 26.70 35.25
N ALA A 316 -5.73 25.74 35.50
CA ALA A 316 -5.57 24.88 36.67
C ALA A 316 -6.08 23.47 36.37
N ARG A 317 -5.29 22.61 35.70
CA ARG A 317 -5.33 21.15 35.78
C ARG A 317 -4.58 20.52 34.58
N ARG A 318 -3.33 20.13 34.80
CA ARG A 318 -2.75 18.86 34.37
C ARG A 318 -1.22 18.90 34.46
N ALA A 319 -0.76 18.40 35.56
CA ALA A 319 0.53 17.73 35.65
C ALA A 319 0.21 16.33 36.16
N VAL A 320 0.72 15.32 35.51
CA VAL A 320 1.19 14.02 36.04
C VAL A 320 1.19 12.97 34.92
N GLY A 321 2.30 12.30 34.71
CA GLY A 321 2.41 10.95 34.16
C GLY A 321 3.29 10.78 32.92
N ALA A 322 4.60 10.72 33.10
CA ALA A 322 5.52 10.01 32.19
C ALA A 322 5.91 8.70 32.83
N ASP A 323 6.01 7.64 32.03
CA ASP A 323 7.12 6.65 32.20
C ASP A 323 7.12 5.56 31.10
N ASN A 324 8.30 5.42 30.53
CA ASN A 324 9.05 4.27 30.01
C ASN A 324 8.39 3.04 29.39
N VAL A 325 8.83 2.67 28.17
CA VAL A 325 9.08 1.27 27.78
C VAL A 325 10.30 1.15 26.83
N ALA A 326 11.12 0.17 27.15
CA ALA A 326 12.42 -0.15 26.58
C ALA A 326 12.37 -0.86 25.20
N GLN A 327 13.49 -0.74 24.48
CA GLN A 327 13.80 -1.43 23.21
C GLN A 327 14.28 -2.86 23.47
N GLU A 328 13.83 -3.80 22.61
CA GLU A 328 14.52 -5.08 22.41
C GLU A 328 14.70 -5.38 20.91
N ALA A 329 15.86 -5.97 20.58
CA ALA A 329 16.36 -6.20 19.24
C ALA A 329 15.89 -7.52 18.63
N ALA A 330 15.85 -7.59 17.29
CA ALA A 330 15.39 -8.73 16.50
C ALA A 330 16.53 -9.73 16.17
N PRO A 331 16.23 -11.03 16.04
CA PRO A 331 17.17 -12.00 15.46
C PRO A 331 16.86 -12.35 14.00
N ASN A 332 17.91 -12.60 13.23
CA ASN A 332 17.91 -13.05 11.84
C ASN A 332 17.74 -14.56 11.70
N GLY A 333 17.04 -15.02 10.64
CA GLY A 333 17.11 -16.40 10.18
C GLY A 333 15.92 -16.83 9.31
N VAL A 334 16.19 -17.21 8.05
CA VAL A 334 15.22 -17.80 7.13
C VAL A 334 15.24 -19.31 7.29
N ASN A 335 14.11 -19.93 7.66
CA ASN A 335 13.95 -21.37 7.81
C ASN A 335 13.10 -21.99 6.70
N GLY A 336 13.04 -23.32 6.60
CA GLY A 336 12.43 -24.10 5.51
C GLY A 336 10.97 -23.79 5.16
N GLU A 337 10.21 -23.12 6.02
CA GLU A 337 8.86 -22.62 5.71
C GLU A 337 8.85 -21.51 4.65
N GLY A 338 9.92 -20.70 4.57
CA GLY A 338 10.06 -19.68 3.53
C GLY A 338 10.12 -20.27 2.12
N MET A 339 10.74 -21.42 1.95
CA MET A 339 10.85 -22.09 0.65
C MET A 339 9.50 -22.67 0.20
N ALA A 340 8.73 -23.26 1.11
CA ALA A 340 7.38 -23.75 0.79
C ALA A 340 6.43 -22.62 0.37
N ARG A 341 6.56 -21.44 0.98
CA ARG A 341 5.77 -20.26 0.61
C ARG A 341 6.12 -19.71 -0.77
N LEU A 342 7.37 -19.85 -1.20
CA LEU A 342 7.84 -19.45 -2.53
C LEU A 342 7.25 -20.28 -3.67
N MET A 343 7.07 -21.57 -3.45
CA MET A 343 6.49 -22.48 -4.44
C MET A 343 5.02 -22.18 -4.75
N GLN A 344 4.32 -21.46 -3.88
CA GLN A 344 2.91 -21.07 -4.05
C GLN A 344 2.68 -19.94 -5.07
N ASN A 345 3.73 -19.34 -5.64
CA ASN A 345 3.61 -18.05 -6.29
C ASN A 345 4.03 -18.01 -7.76
N VAL A 346 4.02 -19.16 -8.45
CA VAL A 346 4.36 -19.23 -9.87
C VAL A 346 3.40 -18.40 -10.73
N ARG A 347 3.91 -17.30 -11.31
CA ARG A 347 3.12 -16.32 -12.08
C ARG A 347 3.70 -16.01 -13.44
N SER A 348 5.00 -16.24 -13.57
CA SER A 348 5.77 -15.98 -14.77
C SER A 348 6.63 -17.19 -15.09
N ASP A 349 7.21 -17.21 -16.27
CA ASP A 349 8.18 -18.23 -16.67
C ASP A 349 9.37 -18.28 -15.70
N ASP A 350 9.75 -17.13 -15.11
CA ASP A 350 10.85 -17.05 -14.16
C ASP A 350 10.51 -17.64 -12.79
N GLU A 351 9.29 -17.45 -12.34
CA GLU A 351 8.81 -18.04 -11.10
C GLU A 351 8.67 -19.57 -11.27
N ALA A 352 8.19 -20.03 -12.44
CA ALA A 352 8.15 -21.45 -12.78
C ALA A 352 9.55 -22.06 -12.79
N ARG A 353 10.52 -21.35 -13.38
CA ARG A 353 11.92 -21.75 -13.39
C ARG A 353 12.50 -21.82 -11.99
N ALA A 354 12.28 -20.83 -11.14
CA ALA A 354 12.79 -20.80 -9.77
C ALA A 354 12.23 -21.98 -8.93
N VAL A 355 10.95 -22.32 -9.11
CA VAL A 355 10.32 -23.48 -8.47
C VAL A 355 10.97 -24.79 -8.95
N ILE A 356 11.17 -24.95 -10.26
CA ILE A 356 11.78 -26.13 -10.84
C ILE A 356 13.24 -26.25 -10.39
N GLU A 357 14.03 -25.18 -10.42
CA GLU A 357 15.42 -25.16 -9.96
C GLU A 357 15.54 -25.52 -8.46
N ALA A 358 14.65 -24.97 -7.62
CA ALA A 358 14.61 -25.30 -6.19
C ALA A 358 14.27 -26.79 -5.94
N LEU A 359 13.34 -27.36 -6.72
CA LEU A 359 12.99 -28.78 -6.64
C LEU A 359 14.13 -29.68 -7.11
N MET A 360 14.85 -29.28 -8.15
CA MET A 360 16.01 -30.01 -8.65
C MET A 360 17.20 -29.96 -7.67
N ALA A 361 17.38 -28.86 -6.96
CA ALA A 361 18.42 -28.71 -5.94
C ALA A 361 18.16 -29.56 -4.69
N GLN A 362 16.91 -29.84 -4.34
CA GLN A 362 16.56 -30.71 -3.20
C GLN A 362 16.72 -32.20 -3.48
N ARG A 363 16.93 -32.59 -4.74
CA ARG A 363 17.19 -33.98 -5.16
C ARG A 363 18.67 -34.36 -5.24
N ARG A 364 19.57 -33.40 -5.08
CA ARG A 364 21.03 -33.65 -4.94
C ARG A 364 21.43 -33.73 -3.48
#